data_ec7a036a32079fdd9821de731212f86c
#
_entry.id   ec7a036a32079fdd9821de731212f86c
#
_cell.length_a   1.000
_cell.length_b   1.000
_cell.length_c   1.000
_cell.angle_alpha   90.00
_cell.angle_beta   90.00
_cell.angle_gamma   90.00
#
_symmetry.space_group_name_H-M   'P 1'
#
loop_
_entity.id
_entity.type
_entity.pdbx_description
1 polymer ?
#
loop_
_entity_poly.entity_id
_entity_poly.type
_entity_poly.pdbx_seq_one_letter_code
_entity_poly.pdbx_strand_id
1 'polypeptide(L)'
;MYGLTSQLRRSSSSIPANLAEERGRGGDREFARFCSIAMGSATETEYHLLLAKDLNLIKPEEYKRVADQTTEVKRMLTALLQKLKADG
;
A
#
# COMPACT_ATOMS: atom_id res chain seq x y z
N MET A 1 -14.20 4.29 11.46
CA MET A 1 -13.28 3.15 11.34
C MET A 1 -13.67 2.15 10.27
N TYR A 2 -14.95 1.89 10.18
CA TYR A 2 -15.46 1.00 9.15
C TYR A 2 -15.12 1.50 7.75
N GLY A 3 -15.30 2.81 7.53
CA GLY A 3 -14.97 3.42 6.25
C GLY A 3 -13.48 3.36 5.92
N LEU A 4 -12.64 3.52 6.95
CA LEU A 4 -11.19 3.43 6.76
C LEU A 4 -10.78 2.02 6.35
N THR A 5 -11.33 0.99 6.99
CA THR A 5 -11.03 -0.40 6.66
C THR A 5 -11.43 -0.73 5.22
N SER A 6 -12.64 -0.29 4.81
CA SER A 6 -13.10 -0.50 3.43
C SER A 6 -12.19 0.19 2.42
N GLN A 7 -11.78 1.41 2.74
CA GLN A 7 -10.92 2.19 1.87
C GLN A 7 -9.56 1.52 1.71
N LEU A 8 -9.01 0.99 2.79
CA LEU A 8 -7.74 0.27 2.77
C LEU A 8 -7.82 -0.98 1.92
N ARG A 9 -8.90 -1.74 2.04
CA ARG A 9 -9.09 -2.94 1.21
C ARG A 9 -9.15 -2.61 -0.26
N ARG A 10 -9.88 -1.56 -0.61
CA ARG A 10 -10.00 -1.15 -2.01
C ARG A 10 -8.66 -0.68 -2.56
N SER A 11 -7.91 0.11 -1.78
CA SER A 11 -6.60 0.59 -2.19
C SER A 11 -5.65 -0.58 -2.41
N SER A 12 -5.61 -1.52 -1.46
CA SER A 12 -4.70 -2.66 -1.55
C SER A 12 -5.03 -3.58 -2.72
N SER A 13 -6.32 -3.85 -2.96
CA SER A 13 -6.72 -4.76 -4.03
C SER A 13 -6.58 -4.13 -5.42
N SER A 14 -6.62 -2.80 -5.53
CA SER A 14 -6.47 -2.13 -6.81
C SER A 14 -5.02 -1.88 -7.20
N ILE A 15 -4.07 -1.96 -6.26
CA ILE A 15 -2.66 -1.68 -6.55
C ILE A 15 -2.10 -2.52 -7.70
N PRO A 16 -2.25 -3.85 -7.72
CA PRO A 16 -1.68 -4.64 -8.82
C PRO A 16 -2.20 -4.24 -10.19
N ALA A 17 -3.50 -3.99 -10.30
CA ALA A 17 -4.09 -3.58 -11.57
C ALA A 17 -3.60 -2.21 -12.00
N ASN A 18 -3.52 -1.28 -11.05
CA ASN A 18 -3.04 0.07 -11.33
C ASN A 18 -1.58 0.08 -11.74
N LEU A 19 -0.76 -0.76 -11.12
CA LEU A 19 0.65 -0.87 -11.47
C LEU A 19 0.82 -1.39 -12.90
N ALA A 20 0.07 -2.40 -13.28
CA ALA A 20 0.14 -2.94 -14.63
C ALA A 20 -0.28 -1.90 -15.67
N GLU A 21 -1.33 -1.16 -15.40
CA GLU A 21 -1.83 -0.12 -16.28
C GLU A 21 -0.82 1.01 -16.44
N GLU A 22 -0.24 1.44 -15.34
CA GLU A 22 0.72 2.54 -15.33
C GLU A 22 1.98 2.18 -16.10
N ARG A 23 2.46 0.95 -15.96
CA ARG A 23 3.63 0.50 -16.70
C ARG A 23 3.36 0.49 -18.20
N GLY A 24 2.14 0.16 -18.61
CA GLY A 24 1.77 0.15 -20.01
C GLY A 24 1.69 1.54 -20.61
N ARG A 25 1.47 2.57 -19.80
CA ARG A 25 1.28 3.92 -20.28
C ARG A 25 2.54 4.76 -20.30
N GLY A 26 3.25 4.80 -19.17
CA GLY A 26 4.25 5.83 -18.94
C GLY A 26 5.68 5.37 -18.87
N GLY A 27 5.92 4.09 -18.90
CA GLY A 27 7.27 3.57 -18.77
C GLY A 27 7.77 3.55 -17.33
N ASP A 28 9.05 3.24 -17.16
CA ASP A 28 9.63 2.90 -15.85
C ASP A 28 9.68 4.09 -14.89
N ARG A 29 9.89 5.29 -15.40
CA ARG A 29 9.98 6.48 -14.55
C ARG A 29 8.64 6.79 -13.91
N GLU A 30 7.59 6.79 -14.70
CA GLU A 30 6.23 7.03 -14.18
C GLU A 30 5.79 5.92 -13.25
N PHE A 31 6.15 4.69 -13.57
CA PHE A 31 5.85 3.54 -12.75
C PHE A 31 6.54 3.64 -11.38
N ALA A 32 7.82 4.05 -11.37
CA ALA A 32 8.56 4.24 -10.14
C ALA A 32 7.94 5.34 -9.28
N ARG A 33 7.49 6.43 -9.91
CA ARG A 33 6.82 7.51 -9.19
C ARG A 33 5.53 7.01 -8.55
N PHE A 34 4.75 6.25 -9.29
CA PHE A 34 3.51 5.67 -8.77
C PHE A 34 3.80 4.78 -7.56
N CYS A 35 4.82 3.92 -7.66
CA CYS A 35 5.20 3.05 -6.55
C CYS A 35 5.62 3.84 -5.31
N SER A 36 6.33 4.94 -5.49
CA SER A 36 6.76 5.79 -4.38
C SER A 36 5.57 6.44 -3.69
N ILE A 37 4.60 6.92 -4.46
CA ILE A 37 3.38 7.50 -3.92
C ILE A 37 2.58 6.43 -3.16
N ALA A 38 2.46 5.25 -3.73
CA ALA A 38 1.76 4.14 -3.09
C ALA A 38 2.43 3.71 -1.78
N MET A 39 3.77 3.74 -1.75
CA MET A 39 4.51 3.43 -0.54
C MET A 39 4.22 4.44 0.57
N GLY A 40 4.17 5.72 0.22
CA GLY A 40 3.82 6.77 1.16
C GLY A 40 2.42 6.58 1.72
N SER A 41 1.47 6.24 0.86
CA SER A 41 0.10 5.97 1.27
C SER A 41 0.01 4.76 2.21
N ALA A 42 0.76 3.71 1.92
CA ALA A 42 0.80 2.53 2.77
C ALA A 42 1.38 2.85 4.15
N THR A 43 2.41 3.66 4.20
CA THR A 43 3.03 4.08 5.46
C THR A 43 2.06 4.91 6.30
N GLU A 44 1.35 5.83 5.65
CA GLU A 44 0.34 6.63 6.33
C GLU A 44 -0.80 5.76 6.85
N THR A 45 -1.17 4.74 6.08
CA THR A 45 -2.16 3.75 6.49
C THR A 45 -1.74 3.03 7.77
N GLU A 46 -0.47 2.61 7.85
CA GLU A 46 0.05 1.96 9.04
C GLU A 46 -0.08 2.85 10.28
N TYR A 47 0.21 4.13 10.11
CA TYR A 47 0.10 5.09 11.19
C TYR A 47 -1.35 5.21 11.67
N HIS A 48 -2.29 5.34 10.75
CA HIS A 48 -3.70 5.47 11.08
C HIS A 48 -4.25 4.19 11.73
N LEU A 49 -3.78 3.03 11.30
CA LEU A 49 -4.16 1.77 11.92
C LEU A 49 -3.68 1.68 13.37
N LEU A 50 -2.45 2.10 13.60
CA LEU A 50 -1.88 2.08 14.94
C LEU A 50 -2.66 3.02 15.86
N LEU A 51 -2.98 4.20 15.38
CA LEU A 51 -3.77 5.17 16.13
C LEU A 51 -5.16 4.62 16.44
N ALA A 52 -5.80 4.00 15.47
CA ALA A 52 -7.12 3.41 15.66
C ALA A 52 -7.09 2.30 16.69
N LYS A 53 -6.04 1.48 16.69
CA LYS A 53 -5.86 0.43 17.69
C LYS A 53 -5.68 1.03 19.07
N ASP A 54 -4.83 2.05 19.20
CA ASP A 54 -4.54 2.68 20.48
C ASP A 54 -5.77 3.36 21.07
N LEU A 55 -6.65 3.86 20.21
CA LEU A 55 -7.91 4.49 20.64
C LEU A 55 -9.05 3.47 20.81
N ASN A 56 -8.76 2.18 20.66
CA ASN A 56 -9.75 1.10 20.79
C ASN A 56 -10.90 1.22 19.78
N LEU A 57 -10.61 1.75 18.59
CA LEU A 57 -11.61 1.90 17.53
C LEU A 57 -11.72 0.67 16.65
N ILE A 58 -10.74 -0.23 16.70
CA ILE A 58 -10.76 -1.49 15.99
C ILE A 58 -10.29 -2.60 16.94
N LYS A 59 -10.71 -3.82 16.63
CA LYS A 59 -10.33 -4.99 17.42
C LYS A 59 -8.89 -5.40 17.09
N PRO A 60 -8.17 -5.98 18.07
CA PRO A 60 -6.79 -6.41 17.83
C PRO A 60 -6.64 -7.36 16.64
N GLU A 61 -7.60 -8.25 16.41
CA GLU A 61 -7.57 -9.18 15.31
C GLU A 61 -7.69 -8.47 13.97
N GLU A 62 -8.55 -7.45 13.91
CA GLU A 62 -8.69 -6.63 12.70
C GLU A 62 -7.44 -5.83 12.43
N TYR A 63 -6.87 -5.24 13.48
CA TYR A 63 -5.63 -4.49 13.34
C TYR A 63 -4.53 -5.38 12.75
N LYS A 64 -4.35 -6.57 13.33
CA LYS A 64 -3.30 -7.49 12.88
C LYS A 64 -3.49 -7.88 11.41
N ARG A 65 -4.72 -8.21 11.04
CA ARG A 65 -5.02 -8.63 9.68
C ARG A 65 -4.70 -7.54 8.66
N VAL A 66 -5.15 -6.32 8.92
CA VAL A 66 -4.96 -5.22 7.98
C VAL A 66 -3.50 -4.75 7.98
N ALA A 67 -2.86 -4.76 9.15
CA ALA A 67 -1.45 -4.43 9.26
C ALA A 67 -0.58 -5.41 8.47
N ASP A 68 -0.90 -6.70 8.55
CA ASP A 68 -0.18 -7.73 7.80
C ASP A 68 -0.36 -7.54 6.29
N GLN A 69 -1.58 -7.23 5.86
CA GLN A 69 -1.85 -6.95 4.44
C GLN A 69 -1.08 -5.73 3.95
N THR A 70 -1.01 -4.69 4.77
CA THR A 70 -0.28 -3.48 4.43
C THR A 70 1.22 -3.75 4.32
N THR A 71 1.75 -4.57 5.22
CA THR A 71 3.15 -4.99 5.17
C THR A 71 3.46 -5.74 3.88
N GLU A 72 2.56 -6.61 3.44
CA GLU A 72 2.73 -7.34 2.18
C GLU A 72 2.75 -6.40 0.98
N VAL A 73 1.84 -5.42 0.97
CA VAL A 73 1.82 -4.43 -0.10
C VAL A 73 3.13 -3.64 -0.13
N LYS A 74 3.62 -3.21 1.02
CA LYS A 74 4.88 -2.47 1.10
C LYS A 74 6.06 -3.32 0.62
N ARG A 75 6.08 -4.60 0.95
CA ARG A 75 7.13 -5.51 0.50
C ARG A 75 7.12 -5.61 -1.02
N MET A 76 5.94 -5.76 -1.61
CA MET A 76 5.81 -5.84 -3.05
C MET A 76 6.27 -4.55 -3.72
N LEU A 77 5.87 -3.39 -3.19
CA LEU A 77 6.27 -2.10 -3.73
C LEU A 77 7.78 -1.89 -3.63
N THR A 78 8.37 -2.29 -2.51
CA THR A 78 9.82 -2.20 -2.32
C THR A 78 10.56 -3.03 -3.36
N ALA A 79 10.10 -4.26 -3.58
CA ALA A 79 10.71 -5.14 -4.58
C ALA A 79 10.62 -4.56 -5.98
N LEU A 80 9.46 -3.99 -6.32
CA LEU A 80 9.26 -3.35 -7.62
C LEU A 80 10.19 -2.15 -7.82
N LEU A 81 10.32 -1.31 -6.79
CA LEU A 81 11.19 -0.16 -6.85
C LEU A 81 12.65 -0.56 -7.00
N GLN A 82 13.08 -1.60 -6.30
CA GLN A 82 14.44 -2.10 -6.41
C GLN A 82 14.72 -2.64 -7.81
N LYS A 83 13.76 -3.35 -8.37
CA LYS A 83 13.89 -3.88 -9.72
C LYS A 83 14.00 -2.77 -10.75
N LEU A 84 13.20 -1.74 -10.62
CA LEU A 84 13.23 -0.59 -11.53
C LEU A 84 14.57 0.13 -11.46
N LYS A 85 15.13 0.27 -10.26
CA LYS A 85 16.45 0.89 -10.10
C LYS A 85 17.55 0.05 -10.72
N ALA A 86 17.47 -1.27 -10.58
CA ALA A 86 18.47 -2.16 -11.15
C ALA A 86 18.44 -2.15 -12.67
N ASP A 87 17.24 -2.04 -13.25
CA ASP A 87 17.05 -2.04 -14.70
C ASP A 87 17.29 -0.67 -15.32
N GLY A 88 17.20 0.35 -14.53
CA GLY A 88 17.39 1.73 -14.98
C GLY A 88 18.77 2.25 -14.72
#